data_93e03f06faf3aa5d9ab94d64a19b5986
#
_entry.id   93e03f06faf3aa5d9ab94d64a19b5986
#
_cell.length_a   1.000
_cell.length_b   1.000
_cell.length_c   1.000
_cell.angle_alpha   90.00
_cell.angle_beta   90.00
_cell.angle_gamma   90.00
#
_symmetry.space_group_name_H-M   'P 1'
#
loop_
_entity.id
_entity.type
_entity.pdbx_description
1 polymer ?
#
loop_
_entity_poly.entity_id
_entity_poly.type
_entity_poly.pdbx_seq_one_letter_code
_entity_poly.pdbx_strand_id
1 'polypeptide(L)'
;MEVKLISYSKPAISTEEEVFCNNVQDLISYCARVSNPNNQSNTETSERLIRYLAKNKHWSPFEMASACLEITTTRDIARQILRHRSFSFQEFSQRYADPTAELDHAFVLRECRLQDTANRQNSVELVLDNPEARNLAVGWERAQQRVLYAVKEAYQWAIDNGIAKE
;
A
#
# COMPACT_ATOMS: atom_id res chain seq x y z
N MET A 1 2.86 7.26 -5.46
CA MET A 1 2.70 6.24 -4.41
C MET A 1 4.08 5.77 -3.99
N GLU A 2 4.35 5.80 -2.71
CA GLU A 2 5.60 5.32 -2.12
C GLU A 2 5.27 4.24 -1.09
N VAL A 3 6.10 3.20 -1.02
CA VAL A 3 5.98 2.12 -0.04
C VAL A 3 7.33 1.90 0.62
N LYS A 4 7.35 1.98 1.96
CA LYS A 4 8.55 1.83 2.77
C LYS A 4 8.35 0.72 3.80
N LEU A 5 9.30 -0.20 3.90
CA LEU A 5 9.32 -1.22 4.93
C LEU A 5 9.83 -0.60 6.25
N ILE A 6 8.99 -0.58 7.27
CA ILE A 6 9.32 -0.02 8.59
C ILE A 6 9.88 -1.09 9.51
N SER A 7 9.22 -2.24 9.56
CA SER A 7 9.67 -3.38 10.37
C SER A 7 9.18 -4.70 9.80
N TYR A 8 9.82 -5.77 10.19
CA TYR A 8 9.40 -7.13 9.86
C TYR A 8 9.85 -8.11 10.93
N SER A 9 9.23 -9.29 10.97
CA SER A 9 9.60 -10.36 11.88
C SER A 9 11.03 -10.83 11.64
N LYS A 10 11.79 -10.97 12.70
CA LYS A 10 13.12 -11.61 12.70
C LYS A 10 13.09 -12.84 13.58
N PRO A 11 13.77 -13.93 13.20
CA PRO A 11 13.97 -15.05 14.13
C PRO A 11 14.65 -14.57 15.41
N ALA A 12 14.12 -14.96 16.56
CA ALA A 12 14.72 -14.69 17.86
C ALA A 12 15.55 -15.87 18.37
N ILE A 13 15.55 -16.98 17.63
CA ILE A 13 16.21 -18.22 18.00
C ILE A 13 17.66 -18.14 17.56
N SER A 14 18.52 -17.66 18.43
CA SER A 14 19.96 -17.85 18.37
C SER A 14 20.39 -18.33 19.75
N THR A 15 20.66 -19.59 19.89
CA THR A 15 21.48 -20.08 21.00
C THR A 15 22.94 -20.00 20.56
N GLU A 16 23.86 -19.89 21.51
CA GLU A 16 25.30 -19.86 21.20
C GLU A 16 25.77 -21.13 20.43
N GLU A 17 24.94 -22.16 20.41
CA GLU A 17 25.26 -23.46 19.81
C GLU A 17 24.53 -23.77 18.49
N GLU A 18 23.34 -23.17 18.18
CA GLU A 18 22.63 -23.47 16.94
C GLU A 18 21.78 -22.26 16.44
N VAL A 19 22.07 -21.81 15.22
CA VAL A 19 21.24 -20.84 14.50
C VAL A 19 20.26 -21.63 13.63
N PHE A 20 19.00 -21.77 14.07
CA PHE A 20 17.97 -22.50 13.33
C PHE A 20 17.36 -21.71 12.18
N CYS A 21 17.38 -20.39 12.24
CA CYS A 21 16.76 -19.52 11.26
C CYS A 21 17.64 -18.29 11.02
N ASN A 22 18.06 -18.07 9.78
CA ASN A 22 18.88 -16.93 9.40
C ASN A 22 18.03 -15.73 8.95
N ASN A 23 16.81 -15.98 8.48
CA ASN A 23 15.94 -15.00 7.86
C ASN A 23 14.46 -15.38 8.03
N VAL A 24 13.56 -14.54 7.50
CA VAL A 24 12.10 -14.76 7.57
C VAL A 24 11.66 -16.02 6.83
N GLN A 25 12.32 -16.37 5.73
CA GLN A 25 12.00 -17.57 4.97
C GLN A 25 12.28 -18.84 5.80
N ASP A 26 13.39 -18.85 6.52
CA ASP A 26 13.73 -19.95 7.42
C ASP A 26 12.73 -20.03 8.58
N LEU A 27 12.30 -18.90 9.14
CA LEU A 27 11.26 -18.85 10.17
C LEU A 27 9.95 -19.48 9.68
N ILE A 28 9.47 -19.09 8.51
CA ILE A 28 8.25 -19.63 7.91
C ILE A 28 8.40 -21.14 7.69
N SER A 29 9.55 -21.59 7.18
CA SER A 29 9.83 -23.00 6.93
C SER A 29 9.92 -23.81 8.23
N TYR A 30 10.53 -23.26 9.26
CA TYR A 30 10.59 -23.84 10.60
C TYR A 30 9.20 -24.06 11.18
N CYS A 31 8.33 -23.04 11.10
CA CYS A 31 6.95 -23.13 11.54
C CYS A 31 6.14 -24.15 10.72
N ALA A 32 6.35 -24.20 9.39
CA ALA A 32 5.68 -25.17 8.53
C ALA A 32 6.07 -26.63 8.84
N ARG A 33 7.27 -26.84 9.40
CA ARG A 33 7.80 -28.16 9.74
C ARG A 33 7.57 -28.59 11.17
N VAL A 34 6.74 -27.89 11.94
CA VAL A 34 6.46 -28.21 13.36
C VAL A 34 6.04 -29.66 13.59
N SER A 35 5.37 -30.27 12.62
CA SER A 35 4.95 -31.69 12.67
C SER A 35 6.01 -32.67 12.14
N ASN A 36 7.21 -32.19 11.80
CA ASN A 36 8.34 -33.01 11.36
C ASN A 36 9.63 -32.59 12.10
N PRO A 37 9.76 -32.96 13.39
CA PRO A 37 10.86 -32.48 14.25
C PRO A 37 12.26 -32.79 13.69
N ASN A 38 12.42 -33.97 13.06
CA ASN A 38 13.74 -34.38 12.51
C ASN A 38 14.21 -33.53 11.32
N ASN A 39 13.33 -32.73 10.71
CA ASN A 39 13.63 -31.86 9.57
C ASN A 39 13.25 -30.41 9.83
N GLN A 40 12.87 -30.07 11.06
CA GLN A 40 12.33 -28.76 11.39
C GLN A 40 13.38 -27.65 11.21
N SER A 41 14.61 -27.88 11.62
CA SER A 41 15.75 -26.93 11.54
C SER A 41 16.46 -26.92 10.17
N ASN A 42 15.97 -27.64 9.18
CA ASN A 42 16.57 -27.67 7.84
C ASN A 42 16.31 -26.35 7.10
N THR A 43 17.34 -25.53 6.90
CA THR A 43 17.27 -24.26 6.15
C THR A 43 17.61 -24.40 4.68
N GLU A 44 18.31 -25.45 4.27
CA GLU A 44 18.74 -25.64 2.87
C GLU A 44 17.59 -25.72 1.87
N THR A 45 16.46 -26.23 2.33
CA THR A 45 15.26 -26.41 1.49
C THR A 45 14.14 -25.42 1.79
N SER A 46 14.41 -24.33 2.52
CA SER A 46 13.39 -23.34 2.91
C SER A 46 12.70 -22.72 1.69
N GLU A 47 13.46 -22.24 0.70
CA GLU A 47 12.90 -21.64 -0.51
C GLU A 47 11.98 -22.62 -1.28
N ARG A 48 12.42 -23.86 -1.43
CA ARG A 48 11.62 -24.89 -2.11
C ARG A 48 10.32 -25.17 -1.37
N LEU A 49 10.37 -25.22 -0.03
CA LEU A 49 9.18 -25.42 0.79
C LEU A 49 8.21 -24.25 0.67
N ILE A 50 8.69 -23.01 0.76
CA ILE A 50 7.87 -21.80 0.61
C ILE A 50 7.15 -21.79 -0.75
N ARG A 51 7.85 -22.08 -1.84
CA ARG A 51 7.26 -22.20 -3.18
C ARG A 51 6.18 -23.29 -3.24
N TYR A 52 6.41 -24.43 -2.59
CA TYR A 52 5.43 -25.52 -2.49
C TYR A 52 4.19 -25.08 -1.71
N LEU A 53 4.35 -24.44 -0.54
CA LEU A 53 3.27 -23.94 0.30
C LEU A 53 2.39 -22.94 -0.45
N ALA A 54 3.02 -21.95 -1.11
CA ALA A 54 2.32 -20.95 -1.90
C ALA A 54 1.54 -21.57 -3.08
N LYS A 55 2.18 -22.50 -3.82
CA LYS A 55 1.54 -23.20 -4.94
C LYS A 55 0.31 -24.01 -4.50
N ASN A 56 0.38 -24.63 -3.34
CA ASN A 56 -0.70 -25.45 -2.79
C ASN A 56 -1.66 -24.68 -1.87
N LYS A 57 -1.51 -23.35 -1.78
CA LYS A 57 -2.38 -22.47 -0.99
C LYS A 57 -2.39 -22.81 0.52
N HIS A 58 -1.27 -23.28 1.05
CA HIS A 58 -1.08 -23.53 2.48
C HIS A 58 -0.56 -22.24 3.14
N TRP A 59 -1.48 -21.35 3.51
CA TRP A 59 -1.14 -19.99 3.94
C TRP A 59 -0.74 -19.86 5.41
N SER A 60 -1.22 -20.75 6.27
CA SER A 60 -1.03 -20.62 7.73
C SER A 60 0.43 -20.46 8.18
N PRO A 61 1.47 -21.10 7.58
CA PRO A 61 2.84 -20.84 7.99
C PRO A 61 3.31 -19.43 7.69
N PHE A 62 2.76 -18.74 6.68
CA PHE A 62 3.08 -17.37 6.34
C PHE A 62 2.55 -16.37 7.37
N GLU A 63 1.48 -16.72 8.09
CA GLU A 63 0.91 -15.90 9.16
C GLU A 63 1.82 -15.81 10.40
N MET A 64 2.86 -16.67 10.48
CA MET A 64 3.86 -16.61 11.53
C MET A 64 4.92 -15.52 11.33
N ALA A 65 4.85 -14.81 10.21
CA ALA A 65 5.71 -13.67 9.90
C ALA A 65 4.86 -12.43 9.59
N SER A 66 5.30 -11.27 10.05
CA SER A 66 4.62 -10.00 9.82
C SER A 66 5.57 -8.93 9.30
N ALA A 67 5.03 -7.94 8.64
CA ALA A 67 5.74 -6.74 8.23
C ALA A 67 4.87 -5.50 8.47
N CYS A 68 5.50 -4.39 8.83
CA CYS A 68 4.88 -3.09 8.91
C CYS A 68 5.36 -2.25 7.72
N LEU A 69 4.41 -1.73 6.96
CA LEU A 69 4.68 -0.90 5.79
C LEU A 69 4.11 0.50 6.01
N GLU A 70 4.90 1.52 5.72
CA GLU A 70 4.43 2.89 5.53
C GLU A 70 4.06 3.06 4.05
N ILE A 71 2.83 3.51 3.79
CA ILE A 71 2.33 3.67 2.42
C ILE A 71 1.85 5.11 2.25
N THR A 72 2.60 5.89 1.47
CA THR A 72 2.19 7.23 1.04
C THR A 72 1.42 7.13 -0.26
N THR A 73 0.13 7.43 -0.20
CA THR A 73 -0.77 7.33 -1.35
C THR A 73 -1.95 8.29 -1.22
N THR A 74 -2.77 8.38 -2.25
CA THR A 74 -3.98 9.20 -2.23
C THR A 74 -5.11 8.51 -1.46
N ARG A 75 -6.03 9.31 -0.92
CA ARG A 75 -7.11 8.82 -0.05
C ARG A 75 -8.01 7.78 -0.72
N ASP A 76 -8.28 7.89 -2.00
CA ASP A 76 -9.07 6.93 -2.75
C ASP A 76 -8.39 5.56 -2.85
N ILE A 77 -7.07 5.53 -3.08
CA ILE A 77 -6.27 4.29 -3.06
C ILE A 77 -6.19 3.74 -1.64
N ALA A 78 -5.91 4.59 -0.63
CA ALA A 78 -5.88 4.18 0.77
C ALA A 78 -7.20 3.50 1.18
N ARG A 79 -8.35 4.05 0.77
CA ARG A 79 -9.67 3.44 1.03
C ARG A 79 -9.83 2.04 0.44
N GLN A 80 -9.17 1.71 -0.67
CA GLN A 80 -9.18 0.35 -1.22
C GLN A 80 -8.28 -0.58 -0.38
N ILE A 81 -7.13 -0.09 0.08
CA ILE A 81 -6.21 -0.86 0.94
C ILE A 81 -6.89 -1.16 2.27
N LEU A 82 -7.55 -0.20 2.89
CA LEU A 82 -8.26 -0.34 4.18
C LEU A 82 -9.41 -1.37 4.15
N ARG A 83 -9.86 -1.79 2.98
CA ARG A 83 -10.86 -2.87 2.85
C ARG A 83 -10.29 -4.26 3.11
N HIS A 84 -8.98 -4.41 3.18
CA HIS A 84 -8.32 -5.68 3.43
C HIS A 84 -8.42 -6.07 4.91
N ARG A 85 -9.30 -7.01 5.23
CA ARG A 85 -9.70 -7.32 6.62
C ARG A 85 -8.65 -8.06 7.44
N SER A 86 -7.62 -8.63 6.80
CA SER A 86 -6.54 -9.37 7.48
C SER A 86 -5.39 -8.47 7.94
N PHE A 87 -5.45 -7.17 7.65
CA PHE A 87 -4.42 -6.22 8.06
C PHE A 87 -4.92 -5.30 9.16
N SER A 88 -3.99 -4.77 9.95
CA SER A 88 -4.22 -3.68 10.89
C SER A 88 -3.67 -2.40 10.31
N PHE A 89 -4.37 -1.28 10.51
CA PHE A 89 -4.04 -0.01 9.88
C PHE A 89 -3.95 1.12 10.91
N GLN A 90 -3.02 2.04 10.64
CA GLN A 90 -3.02 3.39 11.21
C GLN A 90 -3.06 4.36 10.03
N GLU A 91 -4.06 5.23 10.01
CA GLU A 91 -4.25 6.20 8.94
C GLU A 91 -3.93 7.61 9.48
N PHE A 92 -3.36 8.45 8.61
CA PHE A 92 -3.15 9.86 8.89
C PHE A 92 -4.47 10.54 9.25
N SER A 93 -4.51 11.24 10.38
CA SER A 93 -5.71 11.87 10.91
C SER A 93 -5.69 13.38 10.72
N GLN A 94 -6.67 13.88 9.98
CA GLN A 94 -6.88 15.33 9.78
C GLN A 94 -7.26 16.08 11.06
N ARG A 95 -7.65 15.39 12.14
CA ARG A 95 -7.92 16.03 13.44
C ARG A 95 -6.67 16.62 14.06
N TYR A 96 -5.53 16.01 13.83
CA TYR A 96 -4.26 16.39 14.44
C TYR A 96 -3.37 17.20 13.49
N ALA A 97 -3.43 16.92 12.21
CA ALA A 97 -2.52 17.46 11.22
C ALA A 97 -3.27 18.08 10.04
N ASP A 98 -2.69 19.14 9.49
CA ASP A 98 -3.18 19.82 8.29
C ASP A 98 -2.66 19.11 7.04
N PRO A 99 -3.52 18.44 6.24
CA PRO A 99 -3.06 17.75 5.05
C PRO A 99 -2.52 18.70 3.97
N THR A 100 -2.90 19.97 3.99
CA THR A 100 -2.44 20.94 3.00
C THR A 100 -1.04 21.48 3.29
N ALA A 101 -0.64 21.47 4.57
CA ALA A 101 0.66 21.93 5.03
C ALA A 101 1.67 20.78 5.26
N GLU A 102 1.18 19.59 5.63
CA GLU A 102 2.02 18.49 6.11
C GLU A 102 2.15 17.34 5.12
N LEU A 103 1.36 17.31 4.05
CA LEU A 103 1.42 16.28 3.03
C LEU A 103 1.72 16.87 1.65
N ASP A 104 2.86 16.53 1.09
CA ASP A 104 3.30 16.98 -0.24
C ASP A 104 2.31 16.60 -1.37
N HIS A 105 1.49 15.57 -1.15
CA HIS A 105 0.58 15.00 -2.12
C HIS A 105 -0.86 14.89 -1.62
N ALA A 106 -1.31 15.85 -0.79
CA ALA A 106 -2.69 15.87 -0.30
C ALA A 106 -3.71 15.87 -1.45
N PHE A 107 -3.36 16.54 -2.54
CA PHE A 107 -4.18 16.64 -3.75
C PHE A 107 -3.34 16.30 -4.98
N VAL A 108 -3.72 15.25 -5.68
CA VAL A 108 -3.06 14.78 -6.90
C VAL A 108 -4.01 14.92 -8.08
N LEU A 109 -3.54 15.61 -9.13
CA LEU A 109 -4.26 15.65 -10.40
C LEU A 109 -4.29 14.26 -11.03
N ARG A 110 -5.44 13.88 -11.57
CA ARG A 110 -5.63 12.60 -12.26
C ARG A 110 -5.39 12.75 -13.75
N GLU A 111 -4.72 11.75 -14.31
CA GLU A 111 -4.54 11.61 -15.74
C GLU A 111 -5.89 11.63 -16.47
N CYS A 112 -5.93 12.23 -17.64
CA CYS A 112 -7.08 12.17 -18.54
C CYS A 112 -7.11 10.80 -19.22
N ARG A 113 -8.04 9.95 -18.80
CA ARG A 113 -8.27 8.63 -19.41
C ARG A 113 -9.69 8.57 -19.96
N LEU A 114 -9.85 7.87 -21.09
CA LEU A 114 -11.16 7.69 -21.69
C LEU A 114 -11.89 6.50 -21.08
N GLN A 115 -13.22 6.54 -21.09
CA GLN A 115 -14.04 5.40 -20.70
C GLN A 115 -13.89 4.28 -21.73
N ASP A 116 -13.59 3.07 -21.26
CA ASP A 116 -13.64 1.88 -22.09
C ASP A 116 -15.10 1.57 -22.46
N THR A 117 -15.38 1.45 -23.75
CA THR A 117 -16.74 1.23 -24.26
C THR A 117 -17.20 -0.22 -24.09
N ALA A 118 -16.28 -1.17 -23.99
CA ALA A 118 -16.58 -2.59 -23.82
C ALA A 118 -16.64 -3.00 -22.34
N ASN A 119 -15.77 -2.43 -21.51
CA ASN A 119 -15.69 -2.75 -20.08
C ASN A 119 -15.83 -1.49 -19.21
N ARG A 120 -16.98 -1.32 -18.57
CA ARG A 120 -17.27 -0.15 -17.72
C ARG A 120 -16.33 0.01 -16.51
N GLN A 121 -15.62 -1.05 -16.11
CA GLN A 121 -14.66 -1.01 -14.99
C GLN A 121 -13.24 -0.64 -15.45
N ASN A 122 -13.03 -0.51 -16.76
CA ASN A 122 -11.75 -0.19 -17.35
C ASN A 122 -11.74 1.23 -17.90
N SER A 123 -10.54 1.77 -18.07
CA SER A 123 -10.27 3.02 -18.76
C SER A 123 -9.14 2.83 -19.75
N VAL A 124 -9.17 3.55 -20.85
CA VAL A 124 -8.12 3.52 -21.87
C VAL A 124 -7.31 4.81 -21.85
N GLU A 125 -6.05 4.70 -22.20
CA GLU A 125 -5.15 5.84 -22.26
C GLU A 125 -5.58 6.80 -23.36
N LEU A 126 -5.50 8.10 -23.09
CA LEU A 126 -5.71 9.13 -24.09
C LEU A 126 -4.39 9.38 -24.83
N VAL A 127 -4.31 8.96 -26.08
CA VAL A 127 -3.15 9.18 -26.93
C VAL A 127 -3.12 10.64 -27.38
N LEU A 128 -2.08 11.39 -27.04
CA LEU A 128 -1.95 12.84 -27.30
C LEU A 128 -1.36 13.14 -28.70
N ASP A 129 -1.83 12.43 -29.71
CA ASP A 129 -1.33 12.50 -31.08
C ASP A 129 -1.92 13.65 -31.92
N ASN A 130 -3.05 14.20 -31.50
CA ASN A 130 -3.75 15.27 -32.20
C ASN A 130 -4.11 16.45 -31.26
N PRO A 131 -4.44 17.64 -31.84
CA PRO A 131 -4.78 18.82 -31.05
C PRO A 131 -6.02 18.65 -30.16
N GLU A 132 -7.01 17.90 -30.60
CA GLU A 132 -8.26 17.68 -29.87
C GLU A 132 -8.02 16.87 -28.58
N ALA A 133 -7.23 15.80 -28.66
CA ALA A 133 -6.82 15.00 -27.51
C ALA A 133 -6.03 15.84 -26.50
N ARG A 134 -5.09 16.67 -26.98
CA ARG A 134 -4.33 17.59 -26.12
C ARG A 134 -5.23 18.62 -25.46
N ASN A 135 -6.18 19.21 -26.19
CA ASN A 135 -7.13 20.16 -25.63
C ASN A 135 -8.03 19.50 -24.57
N LEU A 136 -8.45 18.26 -24.79
CA LEU A 136 -9.22 17.49 -23.81
C LEU A 136 -8.42 17.26 -22.53
N ALA A 137 -7.16 16.84 -22.64
CA ALA A 137 -6.27 16.65 -21.49
C ALA A 137 -6.05 17.94 -20.69
N VAL A 138 -5.77 19.06 -21.38
CA VAL A 138 -5.62 20.39 -20.75
C VAL A 138 -6.93 20.85 -20.11
N GLY A 139 -8.06 20.62 -20.77
CA GLY A 139 -9.39 20.93 -20.22
C GLY A 139 -9.68 20.16 -18.93
N TRP A 140 -9.34 18.89 -18.90
CA TRP A 140 -9.46 18.05 -17.71
C TRP A 140 -8.57 18.52 -16.56
N GLU A 141 -7.30 18.82 -16.85
CA GLU A 141 -6.38 19.34 -15.85
C GLU A 141 -6.89 20.65 -15.24
N ARG A 142 -7.28 21.62 -16.07
CA ARG A 142 -7.83 22.92 -15.61
C ARG A 142 -9.12 22.74 -14.80
N ALA A 143 -9.97 21.78 -15.15
CA ALA A 143 -11.18 21.51 -14.38
C ALA A 143 -10.84 21.03 -12.96
N GLN A 144 -9.89 20.10 -12.84
CA GLN A 144 -9.40 19.62 -11.54
C GLN A 144 -8.75 20.77 -10.72
N GLN A 145 -7.86 21.55 -11.34
CA GLN A 145 -7.18 22.66 -10.67
C GLN A 145 -8.17 23.67 -10.08
N ARG A 146 -9.26 24.00 -10.79
CA ARG A 146 -10.31 24.89 -10.25
C ARG A 146 -10.97 24.33 -9.01
N VAL A 147 -11.29 23.03 -9.01
CA VAL A 147 -11.90 22.37 -7.84
C VAL A 147 -10.93 22.38 -6.67
N LEU A 148 -9.66 22.01 -6.91
CA LEU A 148 -8.64 21.96 -5.87
C LEU A 148 -8.37 23.37 -5.27
N TYR A 149 -8.35 24.39 -6.09
CA TYR A 149 -8.21 25.76 -5.63
C TYR A 149 -9.36 26.15 -4.69
N ALA A 150 -10.60 25.94 -5.12
CA ALA A 150 -11.78 26.24 -4.30
C ALA A 150 -11.81 25.45 -2.97
N VAL A 151 -11.40 24.17 -3.00
CA VAL A 151 -11.30 23.34 -1.78
C VAL A 151 -10.24 23.90 -0.83
N LYS A 152 -9.06 24.27 -1.34
CA LYS A 152 -7.99 24.85 -0.52
C LYS A 152 -8.39 26.19 0.09
N GLU A 153 -9.02 27.06 -0.67
CA GLU A 153 -9.52 28.34 -0.15
C GLU A 153 -10.57 28.15 0.96
N ALA A 154 -11.54 27.28 0.73
CA ALA A 154 -12.58 26.98 1.72
C ALA A 154 -11.99 26.36 2.99
N TYR A 155 -11.04 25.46 2.85
CA TYR A 155 -10.36 24.82 3.98
C TYR A 155 -9.53 25.86 4.78
N GLN A 156 -8.73 26.68 4.10
CA GLN A 156 -7.96 27.72 4.77
C GLN A 156 -8.86 28.72 5.49
N TRP A 157 -9.92 29.17 4.83
CA TRP A 157 -10.91 30.05 5.46
C TRP A 157 -11.50 29.41 6.72
N ALA A 158 -11.82 28.11 6.70
CA ALA A 158 -12.35 27.41 7.86
C ALA A 158 -11.33 27.39 9.02
N ILE A 159 -10.07 27.07 8.74
CA ILE A 159 -8.98 27.09 9.74
C ILE A 159 -8.82 28.48 10.34
N ASP A 160 -8.77 29.54 9.53
CA ASP A 160 -8.60 30.92 9.96
C ASP A 160 -9.75 31.41 10.85
N ASN A 161 -10.93 30.81 10.72
CA ASN A 161 -12.11 31.09 11.56
C ASN A 161 -12.30 30.12 12.72
N GLY A 162 -11.33 29.27 13.03
CA GLY A 162 -11.38 28.36 14.17
C GLY A 162 -12.30 27.17 13.99
N ILE A 163 -12.70 26.83 12.76
CA ILE A 163 -13.49 25.64 12.47
C ILE A 163 -12.57 24.42 12.55
N ALA A 164 -13.10 23.32 13.05
CA ALA A 164 -12.34 22.08 13.22
C ALA A 164 -11.78 21.55 11.90
N LYS A 165 -10.56 20.99 11.95
CA LYS A 165 -9.81 20.53 10.76
C LYS A 165 -10.43 19.35 10.01
N GLU A 166 -11.43 18.65 10.56
CA GLU A 166 -12.04 17.49 9.92
C GLU A 166 -13.33 17.80 9.14
#